data_ae143490d85ea736c2f6f0f1cad1aae6
#
_entry.id   ae143490d85ea736c2f6f0f1cad1aae6
#
_cell.length_a   1.000
_cell.length_b   1.000
_cell.length_c   1.000
_cell.angle_alpha   90.00
_cell.angle_beta   90.00
_cell.angle_gamma   90.00
#
_symmetry.space_group_name_H-M   'P 1'
#
loop_
_entity.id
_entity.type
_entity.pdbx_description
1 polymer ?
#
loop_
_entity_poly.entity_id
_entity_poly.type
_entity_poly.pdbx_seq_one_letter_code
_entity_poly.pdbx_strand_id
1 'polypeptide(L)'
;MKKFLMITSAGLICFITACNSSGEKSASADTTSASMAASTSTADKNIATARAIDDAISSGDVAKLDQYIATDGVDHSGEHGDIKGLDSIKANLKRLHDDYKDMKLESLQRASNGDYVFSLTRFTGTNSVASMGAPAGTHFDMNGVHILKFGSDGKATEHWEYFSMADAMKMMGGMHMESKKK
;
A
#
# COMPACT_ATOMS: atom_id res chain seq x y z
N MET A 1 4.65 25.41 -53.14
CA MET A 1 3.86 24.98 -54.34
C MET A 1 3.18 23.64 -54.01
N LYS A 2 1.90 23.55 -54.33
CA LYS A 2 1.03 22.34 -54.37
C LYS A 2 0.58 21.78 -53.00
N LYS A 3 -0.67 21.47 -52.76
CA LYS A 3 -2.03 21.86 -53.25
C LYS A 3 -2.99 21.33 -52.20
N PHE A 4 -3.98 22.14 -51.87
CA PHE A 4 -5.23 21.77 -51.19
C PHE A 4 -5.92 20.55 -51.80
N LEU A 5 -6.49 19.70 -50.95
CA LEU A 5 -7.65 18.90 -51.34
C LEU A 5 -8.67 18.91 -50.21
N MET A 6 -9.72 19.69 -50.38
CA MET A 6 -10.99 19.59 -49.66
C MET A 6 -11.77 18.39 -50.19
N ILE A 7 -12.29 17.58 -49.29
CA ILE A 7 -13.40 16.69 -49.60
C ILE A 7 -14.55 16.99 -48.61
N THR A 8 -15.54 17.67 -49.15
CA THR A 8 -16.88 17.82 -48.62
C THR A 8 -17.65 16.53 -48.91
N SER A 9 -18.25 15.89 -47.90
CA SER A 9 -19.30 14.92 -48.12
C SER A 9 -20.48 15.20 -47.22
N ALA A 10 -21.60 15.38 -47.89
CA ALA A 10 -22.90 15.75 -47.39
C ALA A 10 -23.61 14.64 -46.62
N GLY A 11 -24.30 14.99 -45.61
CA GLY A 11 -25.70 14.70 -45.22
C GLY A 11 -26.23 13.28 -45.31
N LEU A 12 -26.60 12.75 -44.16
CA LEU A 12 -27.76 11.90 -44.05
C LEU A 12 -28.45 12.15 -42.71
N ILE A 13 -29.50 12.93 -42.72
CA ILE A 13 -30.42 13.16 -41.62
C ILE A 13 -31.42 11.96 -41.62
N CYS A 14 -31.28 11.05 -40.66
CA CYS A 14 -32.33 10.10 -40.36
C CYS A 14 -33.23 10.65 -39.25
N PHE A 15 -34.41 11.13 -39.59
CA PHE A 15 -35.52 11.31 -38.68
C PHE A 15 -36.03 9.97 -38.22
N ILE A 16 -35.89 9.65 -36.95
CA ILE A 16 -36.60 8.53 -36.31
C ILE A 16 -37.68 9.15 -35.42
N THR A 17 -38.91 8.93 -35.88
CA THR A 17 -40.16 9.31 -35.21
C THR A 17 -40.26 8.69 -33.83
N ALA A 18 -40.61 9.50 -32.87
CA ALA A 18 -40.97 9.12 -31.52
C ALA A 18 -42.18 8.19 -31.50
N CYS A 19 -42.02 7.01 -30.91
CA CYS A 19 -43.14 6.31 -30.31
C CYS A 19 -43.17 6.56 -28.83
N ASN A 20 -44.19 7.28 -28.43
CA ASN A 20 -44.59 7.51 -27.04
C ASN A 20 -45.17 6.23 -26.48
N SER A 21 -44.52 5.63 -25.50
CA SER A 21 -45.15 4.68 -24.55
C SER A 21 -44.65 4.98 -23.14
N SER A 22 -45.62 5.37 -22.38
CA SER A 22 -45.56 5.70 -20.94
C SER A 22 -45.03 4.50 -20.10
N GLY A 23 -44.11 4.82 -19.17
CA GLY A 23 -43.92 4.05 -17.93
C GLY A 23 -42.69 3.18 -17.91
N GLU A 24 -41.63 3.68 -17.38
CA GLU A 24 -40.88 3.11 -16.25
C GLU A 24 -39.59 3.93 -16.06
N LYS A 25 -39.51 4.62 -14.93
CA LYS A 25 -38.30 5.28 -14.49
C LYS A 25 -37.25 4.20 -14.21
N SER A 26 -36.32 3.99 -15.14
CA SER A 26 -35.10 3.27 -14.86
C SER A 26 -34.16 4.16 -14.04
N ALA A 27 -34.30 4.04 -12.72
CA ALA A 27 -33.45 4.73 -11.74
C ALA A 27 -32.20 3.90 -11.42
N SER A 28 -31.57 3.24 -12.42
CA SER A 28 -30.48 2.30 -12.16
C SER A 28 -29.10 2.76 -12.67
N ALA A 29 -29.01 3.83 -13.47
CA ALA A 29 -27.73 4.25 -14.04
C ALA A 29 -26.95 5.22 -13.15
N ASP A 30 -27.64 5.97 -12.28
CA ASP A 30 -27.01 7.06 -11.50
C ASP A 30 -26.34 6.53 -10.21
N THR A 31 -26.88 5.45 -9.65
CA THR A 31 -26.35 4.85 -8.41
C THR A 31 -25.01 4.14 -8.63
N THR A 32 -24.83 3.53 -9.80
CA THR A 32 -23.59 2.79 -10.12
C THR A 32 -22.42 3.75 -10.36
N SER A 33 -22.64 4.86 -11.06
CA SER A 33 -21.62 5.88 -11.32
C SER A 33 -21.19 6.60 -10.04
N ALA A 34 -22.14 6.95 -9.16
CA ALA A 34 -21.85 7.57 -7.88
C ALA A 34 -21.11 6.61 -6.93
N SER A 35 -21.48 5.33 -6.93
CA SER A 35 -20.80 4.30 -6.13
C SER A 35 -19.37 4.07 -6.60
N MET A 36 -19.12 4.03 -7.91
CA MET A 36 -17.77 3.89 -8.46
C MET A 36 -16.89 5.12 -8.17
N ALA A 37 -17.43 6.33 -8.29
CA ALA A 37 -16.70 7.56 -7.99
C ALA A 37 -16.35 7.67 -6.50
N ALA A 38 -17.27 7.31 -5.60
CA ALA A 38 -17.02 7.29 -4.16
C ALA A 38 -15.99 6.21 -3.78
N SER A 39 -16.05 5.04 -4.40
CA SER A 39 -15.09 3.95 -4.22
C SER A 39 -13.68 4.36 -4.66
N THR A 40 -13.52 5.01 -5.81
CA THR A 40 -12.24 5.52 -6.30
C THR A 40 -11.66 6.58 -5.35
N SER A 41 -12.49 7.51 -4.86
CA SER A 41 -12.08 8.54 -3.90
C SER A 41 -11.59 7.94 -2.56
N THR A 42 -12.23 6.87 -2.07
CA THR A 42 -11.80 6.17 -0.84
C THR A 42 -10.49 5.42 -1.06
N ALA A 43 -10.36 4.72 -2.18
CA ALA A 43 -9.13 4.04 -2.58
C ALA A 43 -7.93 4.99 -2.63
N ASP A 44 -8.09 6.16 -3.27
CA ASP A 44 -7.04 7.17 -3.37
C ASP A 44 -6.64 7.73 -2.00
N LYS A 45 -7.61 7.96 -1.11
CA LYS A 45 -7.35 8.39 0.27
C LYS A 45 -6.57 7.33 1.06
N ASN A 46 -6.98 6.08 0.98
CA ASN A 46 -6.31 4.99 1.68
C ASN A 46 -4.86 4.82 1.18
N ILE A 47 -4.64 4.94 -0.14
CA ILE A 47 -3.29 4.93 -0.73
C ILE A 47 -2.46 6.13 -0.23
N ALA A 48 -3.04 7.32 -0.13
CA ALA A 48 -2.35 8.49 0.39
C ALA A 48 -1.98 8.33 1.88
N THR A 49 -2.90 7.78 2.69
CA THR A 49 -2.64 7.46 4.10
C THR A 49 -1.54 6.40 4.24
N ALA A 50 -1.54 5.34 3.41
CA ALA A 50 -0.49 4.33 3.41
C ALA A 50 0.90 4.94 3.11
N ARG A 51 0.98 5.90 2.18
CA ARG A 51 2.23 6.64 1.92
C ARG A 51 2.68 7.46 3.13
N ALA A 52 1.76 8.17 3.77
CA ALA A 52 2.08 8.98 4.94
C ALA A 52 2.56 8.11 6.13
N ILE A 53 2.06 6.90 6.27
CA ILE A 53 2.55 5.90 7.24
C ILE A 53 4.00 5.51 6.91
N ASP A 54 4.30 5.13 5.66
CA ASP A 54 5.66 4.76 5.25
C ASP A 54 6.66 5.91 5.43
N ASP A 55 6.25 7.15 5.11
CA ASP A 55 7.08 8.35 5.29
C ASP A 55 7.36 8.61 6.78
N ALA A 56 6.35 8.44 7.64
CA ALA A 56 6.51 8.60 9.08
C ALA A 56 7.45 7.54 9.67
N ILE A 57 7.34 6.28 9.22
CA ILE A 57 8.23 5.20 9.62
C ILE A 57 9.65 5.47 9.13
N SER A 58 9.84 5.80 7.86
CA SER A 58 11.17 6.07 7.27
C SER A 58 11.88 7.25 7.92
N SER A 59 11.13 8.30 8.32
CA SER A 59 11.68 9.47 9.00
C SER A 59 11.89 9.29 10.50
N GLY A 60 11.38 8.20 11.10
CA GLY A 60 11.36 7.98 12.55
C GLY A 60 10.38 8.88 13.32
N ASP A 61 9.53 9.65 12.62
CA ASP A 61 8.54 10.53 13.23
C ASP A 61 7.26 9.75 13.59
N VAL A 62 7.39 8.86 14.56
CA VAL A 62 6.29 8.00 15.01
C VAL A 62 5.12 8.78 15.63
N ALA A 63 5.31 10.05 16.00
CA ALA A 63 4.22 10.88 16.51
C ALA A 63 3.17 11.18 15.43
N LYS A 64 3.57 11.26 14.16
CA LYS A 64 2.63 11.45 13.05
C LYS A 64 1.64 10.30 12.89
N LEU A 65 1.98 9.10 13.36
CA LEU A 65 1.14 7.91 13.21
C LEU A 65 -0.22 8.05 13.92
N ASP A 66 -0.34 8.94 14.90
CA ASP A 66 -1.61 9.25 15.58
C ASP A 66 -2.70 9.74 14.61
N GLN A 67 -2.30 10.30 13.48
CA GLN A 67 -3.21 10.78 12.44
C GLN A 67 -3.69 9.66 11.50
N TYR A 68 -2.92 8.59 11.37
CA TYR A 68 -3.07 7.61 10.30
C TYR A 68 -3.42 6.20 10.78
N ILE A 69 -3.15 5.87 12.05
CA ILE A 69 -3.41 4.55 12.62
C ILE A 69 -4.49 4.69 13.70
N ALA A 70 -5.41 3.73 13.74
CA ALA A 70 -6.45 3.66 14.76
C ALA A 70 -5.83 3.38 16.14
N THR A 71 -6.45 3.91 17.20
CA THR A 71 -5.95 3.76 18.57
C THR A 71 -5.88 2.29 19.02
N ASP A 72 -6.80 1.48 18.51
CA ASP A 72 -6.90 0.02 18.75
C ASP A 72 -6.29 -0.81 17.61
N GLY A 73 -5.48 -0.19 16.75
CA GLY A 73 -4.84 -0.85 15.62
C GLY A 73 -4.04 -2.09 16.01
N VAL A 74 -3.94 -3.04 15.11
CA VAL A 74 -3.21 -4.30 15.29
C VAL A 74 -2.17 -4.46 14.20
N ASP A 75 -0.94 -4.73 14.59
CA ASP A 75 0.14 -5.12 13.71
C ASP A 75 0.43 -6.61 13.88
N HIS A 76 0.16 -7.39 12.83
CA HIS A 76 0.33 -8.85 12.80
C HIS A 76 1.74 -9.28 12.41
N SER A 77 2.67 -8.34 12.21
CA SER A 77 4.06 -8.61 11.80
C SER A 77 5.05 -8.66 12.97
N GLY A 78 4.57 -8.54 14.21
CA GLY A 78 5.44 -8.57 15.38
C GLY A 78 6.21 -9.90 15.53
N GLU A 79 7.49 -9.82 15.89
CA GLU A 79 8.40 -10.97 16.08
C GLU A 79 7.86 -12.02 17.05
N HIS A 80 7.08 -11.61 18.04
CA HIS A 80 6.52 -12.48 19.08
C HIS A 80 4.98 -12.58 19.03
N GLY A 81 4.38 -12.23 17.90
CA GLY A 81 2.93 -12.21 17.70
C GLY A 81 2.38 -10.80 17.51
N ASP A 82 1.06 -10.66 17.57
CA ASP A 82 0.37 -9.41 17.34
C ASP A 82 0.81 -8.30 18.31
N ILE A 83 1.09 -7.11 17.75
CA ILE A 83 1.30 -5.89 18.52
C ILE A 83 -0.02 -5.11 18.52
N LYS A 84 -0.61 -4.92 19.68
CA LYS A 84 -1.96 -4.34 19.82
C LYS A 84 -1.91 -2.95 20.42
N GLY A 85 -2.64 -2.04 19.80
CA GLY A 85 -2.79 -0.65 20.20
C GLY A 85 -1.68 0.26 19.65
N LEU A 86 -2.08 1.47 19.30
CA LEU A 86 -1.23 2.46 18.65
C LEU A 86 0.07 2.74 19.43
N ASP A 87 -0.01 2.87 20.76
CA ASP A 87 1.17 3.16 21.58
C ASP A 87 2.21 2.03 21.52
N SER A 88 1.75 0.77 21.52
CA SER A 88 2.62 -0.40 21.38
C SER A 88 3.24 -0.47 19.99
N ILE A 89 2.47 -0.17 18.95
CA ILE A 89 2.94 -0.08 17.56
C ILE A 89 4.03 1.00 17.44
N LYS A 90 3.78 2.19 17.98
CA LYS A 90 4.76 3.31 17.97
C LYS A 90 6.04 2.95 18.72
N ALA A 91 5.93 2.29 19.88
CA ALA A 91 7.09 1.85 20.64
C ALA A 91 7.93 0.82 19.85
N ASN A 92 7.28 -0.14 19.17
CA ASN A 92 7.95 -1.10 18.32
C ASN A 92 8.63 -0.45 17.11
N LEU A 93 7.96 0.46 16.42
CA LEU A 93 8.52 1.19 15.27
C LEU A 93 9.68 2.10 15.67
N LYS A 94 9.60 2.72 16.85
CA LYS A 94 10.73 3.49 17.39
C LYS A 94 11.94 2.60 17.64
N ARG A 95 11.75 1.44 18.28
CA ARG A 95 12.82 0.45 18.50
C ARG A 95 13.43 0.01 17.18
N LEU A 96 12.58 -0.30 16.18
CA LEU A 96 13.03 -0.68 14.84
C LEU A 96 13.91 0.42 14.22
N HIS A 97 13.51 1.68 14.33
CA HIS A 97 14.28 2.81 13.83
C HIS A 97 15.61 3.03 14.58
N ASP A 98 15.65 2.71 15.88
CA ASP A 98 16.87 2.75 16.67
C ASP A 98 17.83 1.60 16.33
N ASP A 99 17.27 0.40 15.99
CA ASP A 99 18.02 -0.81 15.65
C ASP A 99 18.60 -0.77 14.22
N TYR A 100 18.04 0.07 13.33
CA TYR A 100 18.49 0.19 11.95
C TYR A 100 18.82 1.64 11.59
N LYS A 101 20.02 1.87 11.05
CA LYS A 101 20.41 3.16 10.47
C LYS A 101 19.95 3.26 9.03
N ASP A 102 19.71 4.49 8.60
CA ASP A 102 19.35 4.79 7.18
C ASP A 102 18.17 3.96 6.69
N MET A 103 17.23 3.66 7.59
CA MET A 103 16.05 2.87 7.29
C MET A 103 15.16 3.62 6.30
N LYS A 104 14.78 2.94 5.22
CA LYS A 104 13.91 3.49 4.18
C LYS A 104 12.93 2.45 3.70
N LEU A 105 11.67 2.86 3.60
CA LEU A 105 10.60 2.14 2.95
C LEU A 105 10.28 2.84 1.63
N GLU A 106 10.50 2.17 0.51
CA GLU A 106 10.20 2.67 -0.83
C GLU A 106 9.11 1.82 -1.45
N SER A 107 7.91 2.37 -1.58
CA SER A 107 6.84 1.65 -2.26
C SER A 107 7.07 1.63 -3.76
N LEU A 108 7.29 0.44 -4.30
CA LEU A 108 7.49 0.20 -5.73
C LEU A 108 6.15 0.19 -6.47
N GLN A 109 5.12 -0.40 -5.86
CA GLN A 109 3.75 -0.44 -6.39
C GLN A 109 2.73 -0.47 -5.26
N ARG A 110 1.56 0.11 -5.50
CA ARG A 110 0.39 0.02 -4.63
C ARG A 110 -0.87 -0.24 -5.41
N ALA A 111 -1.75 -1.02 -4.81
CA ALA A 111 -3.10 -1.24 -5.27
C ALA A 111 -4.05 -1.19 -4.08
N SER A 112 -5.28 -0.73 -4.31
CA SER A 112 -6.35 -0.77 -3.31
C SER A 112 -7.47 -1.67 -3.79
N ASN A 113 -8.06 -2.42 -2.86
CA ASN A 113 -9.26 -3.21 -3.10
C ASN A 113 -10.17 -3.13 -1.86
N GLY A 114 -11.24 -2.35 -1.97
CA GLY A 114 -12.10 -2.02 -0.84
C GLY A 114 -11.33 -1.29 0.25
N ASP A 115 -11.36 -1.83 1.47
CA ASP A 115 -10.70 -1.26 2.63
C ASP A 115 -9.21 -1.64 2.74
N TYR A 116 -8.67 -2.37 1.77
CA TYR A 116 -7.29 -2.83 1.79
C TYR A 116 -6.40 -2.07 0.82
N VAL A 117 -5.17 -1.77 1.25
CA VAL A 117 -4.07 -1.31 0.41
C VAL A 117 -2.95 -2.33 0.48
N PHE A 118 -2.53 -2.81 -0.69
CA PHE A 118 -1.42 -3.72 -0.90
C PHE A 118 -0.25 -2.94 -1.47
N SER A 119 0.90 -3.01 -0.82
CA SER A 119 2.12 -2.31 -1.26
C SER A 119 3.24 -3.31 -1.48
N LEU A 120 3.80 -3.36 -2.68
CA LEU A 120 5.12 -3.95 -2.89
C LEU A 120 6.14 -2.91 -2.47
N THR A 121 6.89 -3.19 -1.41
CA THR A 121 7.80 -2.22 -0.77
C THR A 121 9.21 -2.77 -0.77
N ARG A 122 10.18 -1.92 -1.12
CA ARG A 122 11.60 -2.16 -0.91
C ARG A 122 11.99 -1.59 0.44
N PHE A 123 12.58 -2.40 1.26
CA PHE A 123 13.04 -2.08 2.59
C PHE A 123 14.57 -2.12 2.63
N THR A 124 15.20 -1.01 2.98
CA THR A 124 16.66 -0.88 3.05
C THR A 124 17.08 -0.28 4.38
N GLY A 125 18.28 -0.61 4.82
CA GLY A 125 18.87 -0.05 6.04
C GLY A 125 20.18 -0.75 6.40
N THR A 126 20.72 -0.37 7.55
CA THR A 126 21.94 -0.95 8.08
C THR A 126 21.76 -1.26 9.56
N ASN A 127 22.06 -2.48 9.99
CA ASN A 127 21.97 -2.90 11.38
C ASN A 127 22.83 -1.97 12.26
N SER A 128 22.23 -1.30 13.24
CA SER A 128 22.97 -0.54 14.27
C SER A 128 23.54 -1.45 15.34
N VAL A 129 22.85 -2.55 15.61
CA VAL A 129 23.19 -3.61 16.56
C VAL A 129 23.18 -4.95 15.84
N ALA A 130 23.76 -6.00 16.44
CA ALA A 130 23.59 -7.34 15.91
C ALA A 130 22.12 -7.76 16.03
N SER A 131 21.51 -8.11 14.92
CA SER A 131 20.09 -8.46 14.84
C SER A 131 19.86 -9.62 13.89
N MET A 132 18.93 -10.52 14.22
CA MET A 132 18.52 -11.66 13.39
C MET A 132 19.69 -12.51 12.87
N GLY A 133 20.77 -12.65 13.67
CA GLY A 133 21.98 -13.40 13.29
C GLY A 133 22.97 -12.64 12.40
N ALA A 134 22.65 -11.42 11.97
CA ALA A 134 23.56 -10.55 11.24
C ALA A 134 24.28 -9.59 12.19
N PRO A 135 25.61 -9.32 12.00
CA PRO A 135 26.36 -8.40 12.85
C PRO A 135 25.94 -6.93 12.63
N ALA A 136 26.25 -6.08 13.58
CA ALA A 136 26.16 -4.63 13.40
C ALA A 136 26.96 -4.19 12.16
N GLY A 137 26.44 -3.21 11.42
CA GLY A 137 27.02 -2.73 10.17
C GLY A 137 26.59 -3.53 8.93
N THR A 138 25.83 -4.62 9.08
CA THR A 138 25.28 -5.35 7.93
C THR A 138 24.21 -4.51 7.23
N HIS A 139 24.40 -4.24 5.95
CA HIS A 139 23.39 -3.60 5.10
C HIS A 139 22.40 -4.64 4.58
N PHE A 140 21.14 -4.30 4.58
CA PHE A 140 20.09 -5.11 3.98
C PHE A 140 19.33 -4.34 2.90
N ASP A 141 18.84 -5.09 1.90
CA ASP A 141 18.03 -4.61 0.80
C ASP A 141 17.09 -5.76 0.40
N MET A 142 15.84 -5.61 0.71
CA MET A 142 14.84 -6.66 0.51
C MET A 142 13.50 -6.09 0.07
N ASN A 143 12.71 -6.92 -0.59
CA ASN A 143 11.35 -6.59 -0.97
C ASN A 143 10.36 -7.36 -0.09
N GLY A 144 9.30 -6.66 0.30
CA GLY A 144 8.20 -7.22 1.07
C GLY A 144 6.85 -6.78 0.51
N VAL A 145 5.80 -7.42 0.99
CA VAL A 145 4.43 -6.98 0.75
C VAL A 145 3.86 -6.51 2.07
N HIS A 146 3.50 -5.24 2.12
CA HIS A 146 2.74 -4.65 3.22
C HIS A 146 1.27 -4.62 2.85
N ILE A 147 0.43 -5.00 3.77
CA ILE A 147 -1.02 -4.96 3.64
C ILE A 147 -1.56 -4.11 4.79
N LEU A 148 -2.28 -3.05 4.46
CA LEU A 148 -2.99 -2.21 5.41
C LEU A 148 -4.49 -2.37 5.19
N LYS A 149 -5.24 -2.54 6.27
CA LYS A 149 -6.69 -2.46 6.28
C LYS A 149 -7.12 -1.15 6.92
N PHE A 150 -8.11 -0.51 6.35
CA PHE A 150 -8.57 0.80 6.75
C PHE A 150 -9.99 0.75 7.33
N GLY A 151 -10.22 1.54 8.36
CA GLY A 151 -11.54 1.82 8.90
C GLY A 151 -12.30 2.85 8.07
N SER A 152 -13.56 3.04 8.37
CA SER A 152 -14.42 4.03 7.69
C SER A 152 -13.96 5.48 7.91
N ASP A 153 -13.16 5.75 8.92
CA ASP A 153 -12.53 7.04 9.22
C ASP A 153 -11.23 7.30 8.43
N GLY A 154 -10.80 6.32 7.60
CA GLY A 154 -9.60 6.39 6.79
C GLY A 154 -8.30 6.14 7.56
N LYS A 155 -8.37 5.64 8.80
CA LYS A 155 -7.21 5.19 9.56
C LYS A 155 -6.94 3.71 9.34
N ALA A 156 -5.66 3.32 9.36
CA ALA A 156 -5.27 1.92 9.32
C ALA A 156 -5.64 1.23 10.65
N THR A 157 -6.36 0.13 10.54
CA THR A 157 -6.82 -0.68 11.68
C THR A 157 -6.02 -1.95 11.86
N GLU A 158 -5.48 -2.49 10.77
CA GLU A 158 -4.69 -3.71 10.78
C GLU A 158 -3.53 -3.61 9.79
N HIS A 159 -2.40 -4.24 10.12
CA HIS A 159 -1.21 -4.33 9.28
C HIS A 159 -0.65 -5.74 9.25
N TRP A 160 -0.20 -6.18 8.06
CA TRP A 160 0.56 -7.41 7.82
C TRP A 160 1.77 -7.10 6.97
N GLU A 161 2.87 -7.79 7.23
CA GLU A 161 4.09 -7.69 6.46
C GLU A 161 4.61 -9.08 6.12
N TYR A 162 5.01 -9.27 4.87
CA TYR A 162 5.53 -10.54 4.37
C TYR A 162 6.79 -10.30 3.55
N PHE A 163 7.86 -11.01 3.90
CA PHE A 163 9.10 -11.05 3.14
C PHE A 163 9.26 -12.39 2.43
N SER A 164 10.05 -12.40 1.34
CA SER A 164 10.45 -13.68 0.76
C SER A 164 11.36 -14.44 1.72
N MET A 165 11.26 -15.75 1.74
CA MET A 165 12.16 -16.59 2.57
C MET A 165 13.63 -16.35 2.19
N ALA A 166 13.92 -16.14 0.91
CA ALA A 166 15.28 -15.87 0.43
C ALA A 166 15.84 -14.56 1.00
N ASP A 167 15.02 -13.50 1.08
CA ASP A 167 15.45 -12.21 1.64
C ASP A 167 15.56 -12.29 3.17
N ALA A 168 14.64 -12.98 3.84
CA ALA A 168 14.74 -13.25 5.27
C ALA A 168 16.03 -14.01 5.62
N MET A 169 16.40 -15.00 4.82
CA MET A 169 17.67 -15.75 5.01
C MET A 169 18.91 -14.89 4.75
N LYS A 170 18.89 -13.97 3.78
CA LYS A 170 19.98 -13.01 3.57
C LYS A 170 20.13 -12.08 4.78
N MET A 171 19.03 -11.59 5.32
CA MET A 171 19.01 -10.73 6.51
C MET A 171 19.58 -11.45 7.74
N MET A 172 19.32 -12.74 7.91
CA MET A 172 19.88 -13.58 8.97
C MET A 172 21.35 -13.97 8.75
N GLY A 173 22.09 -13.27 7.89
CA GLY A 173 23.53 -13.52 7.68
C GLY A 173 23.85 -14.75 6.83
N GLY A 174 22.89 -15.19 6.01
CA GLY A 174 23.06 -16.37 5.17
C GLY A 174 23.43 -17.59 6.00
N MET A 175 22.48 -18.29 6.58
CA MET A 175 22.78 -19.61 7.13
C MET A 175 23.34 -20.45 5.99
N HIS A 176 24.65 -20.68 6.02
CA HIS A 176 25.31 -21.67 5.20
C HIS A 176 24.63 -23.01 5.52
N MET A 177 23.67 -23.39 4.70
CA MET A 177 23.28 -24.79 4.62
C MET A 177 24.44 -25.52 3.97
N GLU A 178 25.43 -25.84 4.78
CA GLU A 178 26.47 -26.79 4.40
C GLU A 178 25.76 -28.11 4.17
N SER A 179 25.46 -28.40 2.88
CA SER A 179 24.98 -29.73 2.52
C SER A 179 26.12 -30.71 2.85
N LYS A 180 26.02 -31.38 3.96
CA LYS A 180 26.87 -32.58 4.23
C LYS A 180 26.62 -33.54 3.09
N LYS A 181 27.51 -33.53 2.08
CA LYS A 181 27.64 -34.64 1.12
C LYS A 181 28.01 -35.87 1.92
N LYS A 182 27.07 -36.80 1.96
CA LYS A 182 27.36 -38.19 2.33
C LYS A 182 28.04 -38.90 1.17
#